data_259c1970658a321f383f77e6864f9c8c
#
_entry.id   259c1970658a321f383f77e6864f9c8c
#
_cell.length_a   1.000
_cell.length_b   1.000
_cell.length_c   1.000
_cell.angle_alpha   90.00
_cell.angle_beta   90.00
_cell.angle_gamma   90.00
#
_symmetry.space_group_name_H-M   'P 1'
#
loop_
_entity.id
_entity.type
_entity.pdbx_description
1 polymer ?
#
loop_
_entity_poly.entity_id
_entity_poly.type
_entity_poly.pdbx_seq_one_letter_code
_entity_poly.pdbx_strand_id
1 'polypeptide(L)'
;NNGTAPSYLNEGVKYYSYDGHYFYTDYAVMLSDYQNNTNGQNAVNAGNAFYNFFQFKNMREATKYSGEELNVMLQSAMSAAGVDTASSKLSGTGLSFVKYQNVYSVNALLSMGIAINESGWGTSWICRNKNNIFGLNAVDSAPGISADTYASIDDCIRSFMKEWMDEGYLDSSDWRNHGTYLGDKSSGINVSYASDPYWGEKAAAHAWNLDFIGGNKDCQIQEETPNVPNEPETDVPETPDVPSEPETNAPETPDVPSEPEINATGNAGCTKRT
;
A
#
# COMPACT_ATOMS: atom_id res chain seq x y z
N ASN A 1 6.09 9.26 -8.47
CA ASN A 1 6.48 9.62 -7.11
C ASN A 1 6.04 8.50 -6.16
N ASN A 2 7.00 7.79 -5.57
CA ASN A 2 6.74 6.58 -4.78
C ASN A 2 6.75 6.87 -3.25
N GLY A 3 6.59 8.11 -2.87
CA GLY A 3 6.65 8.54 -1.48
C GLY A 3 7.95 9.27 -1.13
N THR A 4 8.18 9.45 0.16
CA THR A 4 9.40 10.09 0.67
C THR A 4 10.56 9.11 0.60
N ALA A 5 11.72 9.59 0.13
CA ALA A 5 12.93 8.78 0.08
C ALA A 5 13.38 8.38 1.49
N PRO A 6 13.72 7.09 1.73
CA PRO A 6 14.32 6.66 2.98
C PRO A 6 15.65 7.39 3.25
N SER A 7 16.04 7.45 4.54
CA SER A 7 17.23 8.19 4.99
C SER A 7 18.56 7.69 4.43
N TYR A 8 18.60 6.47 3.93
CA TYR A 8 19.79 5.90 3.28
C TYR A 8 19.96 6.33 1.81
N LEU A 9 18.96 7.04 1.23
CA LEU A 9 19.03 7.62 -0.11
C LEU A 9 19.33 9.11 -0.01
N ASN A 10 20.36 9.56 -0.71
CA ASN A 10 20.78 10.96 -0.73
C ASN A 10 20.11 11.73 -1.87
N GLU A 11 19.69 12.97 -1.60
CA GLU A 11 19.10 13.85 -2.60
C GLU A 11 20.10 14.14 -3.72
N GLY A 12 19.61 14.14 -4.98
CA GLY A 12 20.43 14.39 -6.15
C GLY A 12 21.30 13.20 -6.62
N VAL A 13 21.34 12.10 -5.87
CA VAL A 13 22.06 10.88 -6.28
C VAL A 13 21.11 10.00 -7.09
N LYS A 14 21.64 9.49 -8.23
CA LYS A 14 20.90 8.50 -9.04
C LYS A 14 21.13 7.11 -8.48
N TYR A 15 20.04 6.40 -8.25
CA TYR A 15 20.04 5.01 -7.83
C TYR A 15 19.42 4.12 -8.92
N TYR A 16 19.88 2.87 -8.97
CA TYR A 16 19.34 1.81 -9.79
C TYR A 16 18.66 0.79 -8.89
N SER A 17 17.53 0.26 -9.31
CA SER A 17 16.86 -0.87 -8.66
C SER A 17 16.27 -1.78 -9.72
N TYR A 18 16.36 -3.09 -9.54
CA TYR A 18 15.76 -4.07 -10.43
C TYR A 18 14.33 -4.42 -9.98
N ASP A 19 14.12 -4.49 -8.67
CA ASP A 19 12.88 -4.97 -8.03
C ASP A 19 12.10 -3.89 -7.25
N GLY A 20 12.66 -2.68 -7.13
CA GLY A 20 12.10 -1.61 -6.30
C GLY A 20 12.40 -1.74 -4.80
N HIS A 21 13.07 -2.82 -4.37
CA HIS A 21 13.36 -3.11 -2.96
C HIS A 21 14.79 -2.81 -2.56
N TYR A 22 15.75 -3.02 -3.47
CA TYR A 22 17.16 -2.79 -3.23
C TYR A 22 17.72 -1.74 -4.19
N PHE A 23 18.47 -0.77 -3.67
CA PHE A 23 18.97 0.37 -4.41
C PHE A 23 20.50 0.34 -4.52
N TYR A 24 21.00 0.66 -5.70
CA TYR A 24 22.43 0.61 -6.02
C TYR A 24 22.88 1.92 -6.65
N THR A 25 24.09 2.37 -6.35
CA THR A 25 24.73 3.52 -7.02
C THR A 25 25.42 3.12 -8.31
N ASP A 26 25.69 1.83 -8.51
CA ASP A 26 26.36 1.27 -9.70
C ASP A 26 25.46 0.22 -10.37
N TYR A 27 25.21 0.42 -11.67
CA TYR A 27 24.36 -0.48 -12.46
C TYR A 27 24.99 -1.87 -12.67
N ALA A 28 26.33 -1.94 -12.84
CA ALA A 28 27.01 -3.21 -13.05
C ALA A 28 27.00 -4.07 -11.77
N VAL A 29 27.12 -3.44 -10.61
CA VAL A 29 27.01 -4.11 -9.31
C VAL A 29 25.60 -4.66 -9.12
N MET A 30 24.56 -3.88 -9.45
CA MET A 30 23.17 -4.34 -9.43
C MET A 30 22.98 -5.58 -10.30
N LEU A 31 23.42 -5.52 -11.58
CA LEU A 31 23.30 -6.66 -12.49
C LEU A 31 24.04 -7.89 -11.98
N SER A 32 25.24 -7.73 -11.43
CA SER A 32 26.03 -8.83 -10.86
C SER A 32 25.30 -9.53 -9.72
N ASP A 33 24.69 -8.75 -8.79
CA ASP A 33 23.92 -9.31 -7.68
C ASP A 33 22.74 -10.15 -8.20
N TYR A 34 21.98 -9.62 -9.17
CA TYR A 34 20.82 -10.35 -9.72
C TYR A 34 21.23 -11.59 -10.53
N GLN A 35 22.28 -11.51 -11.34
CA GLN A 35 22.80 -12.65 -12.11
C GLN A 35 23.33 -13.78 -11.22
N ASN A 36 23.86 -13.46 -10.05
CA ASN A 36 24.40 -14.42 -9.10
C ASN A 36 23.39 -14.84 -8.01
N ASN A 37 22.13 -14.38 -8.07
CA ASN A 37 21.10 -14.61 -7.05
C ASN A 37 21.50 -14.15 -5.64
N THR A 38 22.26 -13.05 -5.56
CA THR A 38 22.67 -12.40 -4.30
C THR A 38 21.97 -11.05 -4.13
N ASN A 39 20.69 -11.00 -4.47
CA ASN A 39 19.88 -9.79 -4.53
C ASN A 39 20.00 -8.95 -3.24
N GLY A 40 20.35 -7.68 -3.39
CA GLY A 40 20.48 -6.75 -2.29
C GLY A 40 21.80 -6.84 -1.51
N GLN A 41 22.70 -7.80 -1.79
CA GLN A 41 23.94 -7.98 -1.00
C GLN A 41 24.84 -6.75 -1.06
N ASN A 42 24.97 -6.12 -2.22
CA ASN A 42 25.80 -4.93 -2.43
C ASN A 42 24.98 -3.65 -2.61
N ALA A 43 23.71 -3.67 -2.24
CA ALA A 43 22.85 -2.50 -2.26
C ALA A 43 23.19 -1.51 -1.13
N VAL A 44 22.85 -0.23 -1.29
CA VAL A 44 23.01 0.78 -0.24
C VAL A 44 22.13 0.47 0.99
N ASN A 45 21.07 -0.29 0.81
CA ASN A 45 20.18 -0.78 1.84
C ASN A 45 20.26 -2.31 2.02
N ALA A 46 21.47 -2.88 1.91
CA ALA A 46 21.69 -4.31 2.10
C ALA A 46 21.12 -4.80 3.44
N GLY A 47 20.39 -5.92 3.39
CA GLY A 47 19.69 -6.48 4.57
C GLY A 47 18.46 -5.70 5.04
N ASN A 48 18.06 -4.61 4.36
CA ASN A 48 16.91 -3.78 4.69
C ASN A 48 16.12 -3.44 3.41
N ALA A 49 15.34 -4.40 2.90
CA ALA A 49 14.54 -4.23 1.70
C ALA A 49 13.51 -3.10 1.88
N PHE A 50 13.40 -2.23 0.89
CA PHE A 50 12.39 -1.17 0.87
C PHE A 50 11.04 -1.70 0.38
N TYR A 51 10.00 -1.31 1.06
CA TYR A 51 8.62 -1.56 0.63
C TYR A 51 7.84 -0.24 0.62
N ASN A 52 7.30 0.13 -0.53
CA ASN A 52 6.45 1.31 -0.65
C ASN A 52 5.16 1.10 0.15
N PHE A 53 4.85 2.01 1.08
CA PHE A 53 3.74 1.86 2.02
C PHE A 53 2.41 1.48 1.34
N PHE A 54 1.96 2.26 0.35
CA PHE A 54 0.69 1.99 -0.31
C PHE A 54 0.72 0.79 -1.27
N GLN A 55 1.88 0.41 -1.78
CA GLN A 55 2.02 -0.76 -2.64
C GLN A 55 1.83 -2.07 -1.86
N PHE A 56 2.22 -2.07 -0.58
CA PHE A 56 2.14 -3.24 0.30
C PHE A 56 1.12 -3.07 1.45
N LYS A 57 0.32 -1.98 1.44
CA LYS A 57 -0.79 -1.79 2.37
C LYS A 57 -1.91 -2.79 2.06
N ASN A 58 -2.42 -3.43 3.12
CA ASN A 58 -3.52 -4.38 2.99
C ASN A 58 -4.79 -3.72 2.43
N MET A 59 -5.27 -4.22 1.31
CA MET A 59 -6.51 -3.76 0.65
C MET A 59 -7.77 -4.01 1.49
N ARG A 60 -7.71 -4.89 2.51
CA ARG A 60 -8.81 -5.14 3.46
C ARG A 60 -8.87 -4.10 4.58
N GLU A 61 -7.86 -3.27 4.76
CA GLU A 61 -7.87 -2.17 5.71
C GLU A 61 -8.60 -0.96 5.12
N ALA A 62 -9.64 -0.48 5.80
CA ALA A 62 -10.38 0.70 5.35
C ALA A 62 -9.50 1.96 5.36
N THR A 63 -9.69 2.85 4.37
CA THR A 63 -9.15 4.21 4.48
C THR A 63 -9.85 4.99 5.58
N LYS A 64 -9.14 5.95 6.18
CA LYS A 64 -9.66 6.85 7.21
C LYS A 64 -10.38 8.08 6.63
N TYR A 65 -10.40 8.22 5.31
CA TYR A 65 -11.05 9.34 4.63
C TYR A 65 -12.54 9.09 4.39
N SER A 66 -13.34 10.13 4.56
CA SER A 66 -14.74 10.14 4.09
C SER A 66 -14.81 10.26 2.56
N GLY A 67 -15.99 9.98 2.00
CA GLY A 67 -16.21 10.13 0.56
C GLY A 67 -16.10 11.58 0.08
N GLU A 68 -16.48 12.53 0.90
CA GLU A 68 -16.35 13.97 0.64
C GLU A 68 -14.86 14.37 0.61
N GLU A 69 -14.08 13.91 1.58
CA GLU A 69 -12.63 14.17 1.61
C GLU A 69 -11.95 13.57 0.37
N LEU A 70 -12.28 12.33 -0.02
CA LEU A 70 -11.76 11.72 -1.24
C LEU A 70 -12.12 12.53 -2.48
N ASN A 71 -13.31 13.11 -2.56
CA ASN A 71 -13.71 13.99 -3.67
C ASN A 71 -12.84 15.25 -3.72
N VAL A 72 -12.59 15.90 -2.58
CA VAL A 72 -11.75 17.11 -2.49
C VAL A 72 -10.30 16.80 -2.87
N MET A 73 -9.75 15.71 -2.35
CA MET A 73 -8.40 15.25 -2.64
C MET A 73 -8.23 14.93 -4.14
N LEU A 74 -9.20 14.21 -4.71
CA LEU A 74 -9.19 13.85 -6.12
C LEU A 74 -9.27 15.10 -7.03
N GLN A 75 -10.13 16.06 -6.70
CA GLN A 75 -10.24 17.32 -7.45
C GLN A 75 -8.92 18.10 -7.41
N SER A 76 -8.29 18.18 -6.24
CA SER A 76 -7.00 18.86 -6.07
C SER A 76 -5.89 18.16 -6.87
N ALA A 77 -5.85 16.82 -6.83
CA ALA A 77 -4.88 16.02 -7.58
C ALA A 77 -5.06 16.16 -9.10
N MET A 78 -6.32 16.14 -9.60
CA MET A 78 -6.64 16.40 -11.01
C MET A 78 -6.17 17.79 -11.46
N SER A 79 -6.45 18.80 -10.66
CA SER A 79 -6.04 20.17 -10.96
C SER A 79 -4.52 20.30 -11.04
N ALA A 80 -3.79 19.68 -10.11
CA ALA A 80 -2.33 19.64 -10.13
C ALA A 80 -1.76 18.87 -11.33
N ALA A 81 -2.49 17.86 -11.82
CA ALA A 81 -2.14 17.09 -13.01
C ALA A 81 -2.57 17.75 -14.32
N GLY A 82 -3.22 18.93 -14.29
CA GLY A 82 -3.74 19.62 -15.47
C GLY A 82 -4.94 18.92 -16.11
N VAL A 83 -5.67 18.11 -15.37
CA VAL A 83 -6.87 17.41 -15.84
C VAL A 83 -8.10 18.29 -15.59
N ASP A 84 -8.92 18.46 -16.62
CA ASP A 84 -10.22 19.11 -16.48
C ASP A 84 -11.18 18.22 -15.68
N THR A 85 -11.48 18.64 -14.46
CA THR A 85 -12.36 17.92 -13.53
C THR A 85 -13.78 17.74 -14.05
N ALA A 86 -14.28 18.67 -14.88
CA ALA A 86 -15.61 18.58 -15.47
C ALA A 86 -15.71 17.47 -16.53
N SER A 87 -14.61 17.13 -17.19
CA SER A 87 -14.54 16.07 -18.19
C SER A 87 -14.22 14.70 -17.63
N SER A 88 -13.80 14.60 -16.38
CA SER A 88 -13.42 13.36 -15.71
C SER A 88 -14.64 12.61 -15.17
N LYS A 89 -14.74 11.34 -15.51
CA LYS A 89 -15.75 10.41 -14.95
C LYS A 89 -15.45 10.00 -13.49
N LEU A 90 -14.26 10.32 -12.97
CA LEU A 90 -13.91 10.09 -11.57
C LEU A 90 -14.40 11.23 -10.66
N SER A 91 -14.76 12.39 -11.19
CA SER A 91 -15.25 13.51 -10.39
C SER A 91 -16.48 13.11 -9.56
N GLY A 92 -16.44 13.35 -8.24
CA GLY A 92 -17.55 13.07 -7.33
C GLY A 92 -17.74 11.60 -6.93
N THR A 93 -16.82 10.69 -7.29
CA THR A 93 -16.96 9.26 -7.04
C THR A 93 -16.55 8.81 -5.63
N GLY A 94 -15.97 9.67 -4.82
CA GLY A 94 -15.47 9.34 -3.48
C GLY A 94 -16.53 8.69 -2.58
N LEU A 95 -17.78 9.18 -2.63
CA LEU A 95 -18.90 8.60 -1.90
C LEU A 95 -19.18 7.15 -2.29
N SER A 96 -19.13 6.84 -3.58
CA SER A 96 -19.31 5.45 -4.09
C SER A 96 -18.19 4.55 -3.61
N PHE A 97 -16.93 4.99 -3.67
CA PHE A 97 -15.80 4.22 -3.18
C PHE A 97 -15.93 3.89 -1.69
N VAL A 98 -16.22 4.88 -0.83
CA VAL A 98 -16.40 4.65 0.61
C VAL A 98 -17.64 3.80 0.92
N LYS A 99 -18.74 4.00 0.19
CA LYS A 99 -19.94 3.15 0.29
C LYS A 99 -19.57 1.67 0.12
N TYR A 100 -18.85 1.35 -0.95
CA TYR A 100 -18.52 -0.05 -1.27
C TYR A 100 -17.34 -0.58 -0.45
N GLN A 101 -16.43 0.27 0.05
CA GLN A 101 -15.48 -0.10 1.09
C GLN A 101 -16.18 -0.70 2.30
N ASN A 102 -17.24 -0.03 2.77
CA ASN A 102 -17.98 -0.46 3.95
C ASN A 102 -18.79 -1.74 3.72
N VAL A 103 -19.15 -2.04 2.46
CA VAL A 103 -19.92 -3.25 2.10
C VAL A 103 -19.02 -4.45 1.88
N TYR A 104 -17.89 -4.26 1.19
CA TYR A 104 -17.04 -5.36 0.71
C TYR A 104 -15.68 -5.44 1.39
N SER A 105 -15.39 -4.55 2.35
CA SER A 105 -14.09 -4.46 3.03
C SER A 105 -12.92 -4.37 2.04
N VAL A 106 -13.05 -3.45 1.05
CA VAL A 106 -12.02 -3.15 0.05
C VAL A 106 -11.64 -1.69 0.16
N ASN A 107 -10.37 -1.38 0.34
CA ASN A 107 -9.87 -0.03 0.60
C ASN A 107 -10.25 0.96 -0.51
N ALA A 108 -10.98 2.03 -0.16
CA ALA A 108 -11.47 3.02 -1.10
C ALA A 108 -10.35 3.88 -1.71
N LEU A 109 -9.34 4.25 -0.93
CA LEU A 109 -8.22 5.09 -1.40
C LEU A 109 -7.34 4.33 -2.40
N LEU A 110 -6.99 3.07 -2.09
CA LEU A 110 -6.22 2.21 -3.00
C LEU A 110 -7.00 1.90 -4.28
N SER A 111 -8.30 1.59 -4.16
CA SER A 111 -9.18 1.38 -5.32
C SER A 111 -9.29 2.62 -6.20
N MET A 112 -9.32 3.83 -5.59
CA MET A 112 -9.30 5.09 -6.34
C MET A 112 -7.95 5.30 -7.04
N GLY A 113 -6.82 4.93 -6.41
CA GLY A 113 -5.50 4.94 -7.04
C GLY A 113 -5.43 4.03 -8.27
N ILE A 114 -6.02 2.83 -8.19
CA ILE A 114 -6.17 1.92 -9.35
C ILE A 114 -7.02 2.59 -10.43
N ALA A 115 -8.19 3.14 -10.08
CA ALA A 115 -9.09 3.78 -11.05
C ALA A 115 -8.43 4.95 -11.79
N ILE A 116 -7.62 5.76 -11.10
CA ILE A 116 -6.85 6.85 -11.70
C ILE A 116 -5.86 6.29 -12.74
N ASN A 117 -5.11 5.25 -12.36
CA ASN A 117 -4.12 4.61 -13.25
C ASN A 117 -4.78 4.02 -14.50
N GLU A 118 -5.85 3.24 -14.33
CA GLU A 118 -6.51 2.51 -15.41
C GLU A 118 -7.29 3.40 -16.38
N SER A 119 -7.93 4.46 -15.87
CA SER A 119 -8.78 5.31 -16.68
C SER A 119 -8.08 6.56 -17.23
N GLY A 120 -6.80 6.77 -16.91
CA GLY A 120 -6.13 8.03 -17.21
C GLY A 120 -6.90 9.22 -16.60
N TRP A 121 -7.07 9.20 -15.30
CA TRP A 121 -7.83 10.22 -14.56
C TRP A 121 -9.32 10.30 -14.95
N GLY A 122 -9.94 9.21 -15.33
CA GLY A 122 -11.34 9.18 -15.75
C GLY A 122 -11.61 9.79 -17.13
N THR A 123 -10.58 9.91 -17.98
CA THR A 123 -10.68 10.59 -19.28
C THR A 123 -10.52 9.66 -20.48
N SER A 124 -10.14 8.39 -20.27
CA SER A 124 -9.96 7.41 -21.36
C SER A 124 -11.26 7.19 -22.17
N TRP A 125 -11.11 6.74 -23.41
CA TRP A 125 -12.26 6.45 -24.27
C TRP A 125 -13.18 5.37 -23.68
N ILE A 126 -12.60 4.30 -23.12
CA ILE A 126 -13.36 3.20 -22.49
C ILE A 126 -14.17 3.76 -21.32
N CYS A 127 -13.52 4.54 -20.44
CA CYS A 127 -14.16 5.16 -19.30
C CYS A 127 -15.36 6.03 -19.71
N ARG A 128 -15.19 6.89 -20.73
CA ARG A 128 -16.23 7.82 -21.18
C ARG A 128 -17.40 7.14 -21.87
N ASN A 129 -17.15 6.10 -22.69
CA ASN A 129 -18.16 5.48 -23.53
C ASN A 129 -18.78 4.22 -22.93
N LYS A 130 -18.10 3.57 -21.96
CA LYS A 130 -18.54 2.33 -21.35
C LYS A 130 -18.73 2.42 -19.83
N ASN A 131 -18.53 3.59 -19.22
CA ASN A 131 -18.51 3.79 -17.78
C ASN A 131 -17.55 2.80 -17.04
N ASN A 132 -16.49 2.36 -17.72
CA ASN A 132 -15.54 1.38 -17.20
C ASN A 132 -14.23 2.08 -16.81
N ILE A 133 -14.11 2.41 -15.51
CA ILE A 133 -12.98 3.17 -14.97
C ILE A 133 -11.78 2.29 -14.59
N PHE A 134 -11.92 0.98 -14.68
CA PHE A 134 -10.86 0.01 -14.34
C PHE A 134 -10.36 -0.78 -15.56
N GLY A 135 -10.86 -0.51 -16.74
CA GLY A 135 -10.48 -1.25 -17.93
C GLY A 135 -10.88 -2.74 -17.89
N LEU A 136 -11.91 -3.10 -17.13
CA LEU A 136 -12.30 -4.49 -16.87
C LEU A 136 -12.64 -5.20 -18.19
N ASN A 137 -12.08 -6.41 -18.37
CA ASN A 137 -12.19 -7.24 -19.58
C ASN A 137 -11.71 -6.57 -20.88
N ALA A 138 -10.91 -5.49 -20.78
CA ALA A 138 -10.25 -4.93 -21.96
C ALA A 138 -9.05 -5.81 -22.34
N VAL A 139 -9.12 -6.46 -23.51
CA VAL A 139 -8.00 -7.23 -24.07
C VAL A 139 -7.15 -6.35 -24.99
N ASP A 140 -5.83 -6.51 -24.95
CA ASP A 140 -4.87 -5.66 -25.67
C ASP A 140 -5.11 -5.58 -27.20
N SER A 141 -5.61 -6.67 -27.78
CA SER A 141 -5.89 -6.73 -29.24
C SER A 141 -7.11 -5.93 -29.70
N ALA A 142 -8.09 -5.69 -28.80
CA ALA A 142 -9.32 -4.98 -29.10
C ALA A 142 -9.99 -4.36 -27.85
N PRO A 143 -9.31 -3.47 -27.11
CA PRO A 143 -9.76 -3.02 -25.80
C PRO A 143 -11.11 -2.30 -25.84
N GLY A 144 -11.37 -1.54 -26.90
CA GLY A 144 -12.65 -0.83 -27.08
C GLY A 144 -13.84 -1.76 -27.34
N ILE A 145 -13.62 -2.98 -27.85
CA ILE A 145 -14.68 -3.97 -28.13
C ILE A 145 -14.90 -4.87 -26.90
N SER A 146 -13.83 -5.42 -26.34
CA SER A 146 -13.89 -6.42 -25.28
C SER A 146 -14.25 -5.87 -23.92
N ALA A 147 -13.83 -4.64 -23.59
CA ALA A 147 -14.08 -4.04 -22.28
C ALA A 147 -15.57 -4.06 -21.91
N ASP A 148 -15.85 -4.37 -20.65
CA ASP A 148 -17.22 -4.34 -20.11
C ASP A 148 -17.84 -2.95 -20.20
N THR A 149 -19.18 -2.94 -20.31
CA THR A 149 -19.98 -1.71 -20.27
C THR A 149 -20.88 -1.73 -19.05
N TYR A 150 -20.83 -0.66 -18.26
CA TYR A 150 -21.62 -0.49 -17.05
C TYR A 150 -22.74 0.54 -17.25
N ALA A 151 -23.85 0.37 -16.52
CA ALA A 151 -24.97 1.32 -16.57
C ALA A 151 -24.56 2.69 -15.99
N SER A 152 -23.66 2.68 -14.99
CA SER A 152 -23.14 3.87 -14.34
C SER A 152 -21.70 3.66 -13.85
N ILE A 153 -21.04 4.74 -13.44
CA ILE A 153 -19.74 4.66 -12.74
C ILE A 153 -19.91 4.00 -11.37
N ASP A 154 -21.03 4.24 -10.66
CA ASP A 154 -21.33 3.57 -9.39
C ASP A 154 -21.41 2.04 -9.54
N ASP A 155 -22.06 1.55 -10.60
CA ASP A 155 -22.12 0.11 -10.91
C ASP A 155 -20.73 -0.47 -11.23
N CYS A 156 -19.89 0.27 -11.96
CA CYS A 156 -18.52 -0.15 -12.24
C CYS A 156 -17.70 -0.27 -10.95
N ILE A 157 -17.79 0.71 -10.05
CA ILE A 157 -17.09 0.67 -8.76
C ILE A 157 -17.60 -0.51 -7.92
N ARG A 158 -18.92 -0.74 -7.89
CA ARG A 158 -19.52 -1.86 -7.18
C ARG A 158 -19.02 -3.21 -7.72
N SER A 159 -19.05 -3.40 -9.04
CA SER A 159 -18.57 -4.63 -9.68
C SER A 159 -17.08 -4.85 -9.39
N PHE A 160 -16.26 -3.81 -9.52
CA PHE A 160 -14.83 -3.91 -9.22
C PHE A 160 -14.58 -4.32 -7.76
N MET A 161 -15.20 -3.63 -6.80
CA MET A 161 -14.93 -3.91 -5.38
C MET A 161 -15.52 -5.24 -4.91
N LYS A 162 -16.66 -5.67 -5.50
CA LYS A 162 -17.30 -6.94 -5.18
C LYS A 162 -16.64 -8.11 -5.94
N GLU A 163 -16.82 -8.14 -7.26
CA GLU A 163 -16.58 -9.33 -8.09
C GLU A 163 -15.09 -9.53 -8.40
N TRP A 164 -14.36 -8.41 -8.57
CA TRP A 164 -12.93 -8.47 -8.88
C TRP A 164 -12.07 -8.51 -7.63
N MET A 165 -12.33 -7.62 -6.66
CA MET A 165 -11.51 -7.56 -5.45
C MET A 165 -11.99 -8.55 -4.39
N ASP A 166 -13.20 -8.39 -3.84
CA ASP A 166 -13.67 -9.16 -2.68
C ASP A 166 -13.79 -10.65 -2.99
N GLU A 167 -14.50 -11.01 -4.07
CA GLU A 167 -14.76 -12.39 -4.51
C GLU A 167 -13.64 -12.94 -5.44
N GLY A 168 -12.55 -12.21 -5.64
CA GLY A 168 -11.47 -12.57 -6.56
C GLY A 168 -10.09 -12.35 -5.97
N TYR A 169 -9.43 -11.26 -6.33
CA TYR A 169 -8.03 -11.01 -5.96
C TYR A 169 -7.75 -11.06 -4.46
N LEU A 170 -8.74 -10.79 -3.60
CA LEU A 170 -8.61 -10.78 -2.15
C LEU A 170 -9.22 -12.03 -1.47
N ASP A 171 -9.79 -12.94 -2.24
CA ASP A 171 -10.27 -14.24 -1.75
C ASP A 171 -9.13 -15.28 -1.85
N SER A 172 -8.72 -15.81 -0.70
CA SER A 172 -7.63 -16.80 -0.63
C SER A 172 -7.94 -18.12 -1.36
N SER A 173 -9.20 -18.38 -1.70
CA SER A 173 -9.60 -19.57 -2.48
C SER A 173 -9.58 -19.31 -4.00
N ASP A 174 -9.50 -18.06 -4.46
CA ASP A 174 -9.44 -17.72 -5.89
C ASP A 174 -8.00 -17.81 -6.41
N TRP A 175 -7.83 -18.38 -7.62
CA TRP A 175 -6.52 -18.54 -8.26
C TRP A 175 -5.79 -17.21 -8.55
N ARG A 176 -6.50 -16.08 -8.57
CA ARG A 176 -5.95 -14.73 -8.77
C ARG A 176 -5.28 -14.18 -7.52
N ASN A 177 -5.54 -14.78 -6.36
CA ASN A 177 -4.98 -14.30 -5.09
C ASN A 177 -3.50 -14.65 -4.97
N HIS A 178 -2.67 -13.64 -4.79
CA HIS A 178 -1.24 -13.75 -4.49
C HIS A 178 -0.84 -12.82 -3.34
N GLY A 179 -1.82 -12.40 -2.52
CA GLY A 179 -1.68 -11.45 -1.42
C GLY A 179 -2.71 -10.32 -1.50
N THR A 180 -3.01 -9.73 -0.35
CA THR A 180 -4.10 -8.74 -0.21
C THR A 180 -3.62 -7.28 -0.38
N TYR A 181 -2.62 -7.02 -1.19
CA TYR A 181 -2.03 -5.72 -1.46
C TYR A 181 -1.73 -5.57 -2.96
N LEU A 182 -1.43 -4.34 -3.41
CA LEU A 182 -1.17 -4.08 -4.83
C LEU A 182 0.01 -4.89 -5.36
N GLY A 183 1.12 -4.90 -4.61
CA GLY A 183 2.29 -5.74 -4.87
C GLY A 183 3.04 -5.43 -6.16
N ASP A 184 3.74 -6.46 -6.64
CA ASP A 184 4.56 -6.49 -7.85
C ASP A 184 4.39 -7.83 -8.60
N LYS A 185 5.36 -8.24 -9.42
CA LYS A 185 5.29 -9.53 -10.13
C LYS A 185 5.64 -10.74 -9.25
N SER A 186 6.15 -10.52 -8.03
CA SER A 186 6.46 -11.60 -7.10
C SER A 186 5.31 -11.92 -6.15
N SER A 187 4.49 -10.92 -5.80
CA SER A 187 3.39 -11.08 -4.84
C SER A 187 2.35 -9.94 -4.96
N GLY A 188 1.16 -10.19 -4.44
CA GLY A 188 0.05 -9.24 -4.47
C GLY A 188 -0.79 -9.31 -5.74
N ILE A 189 -1.70 -8.35 -5.88
CA ILE A 189 -2.68 -8.26 -6.97
C ILE A 189 -2.00 -8.19 -8.34
N ASN A 190 -0.85 -7.47 -8.46
CA ASN A 190 -0.16 -7.28 -9.72
C ASN A 190 0.36 -8.59 -10.36
N VAL A 191 0.49 -9.67 -9.61
CA VAL A 191 0.91 -10.96 -10.19
C VAL A 191 -0.02 -11.37 -11.35
N SER A 192 -1.35 -11.21 -11.15
CA SER A 192 -2.37 -11.65 -12.10
C SER A 192 -3.17 -10.52 -12.75
N TYR A 193 -3.14 -9.28 -12.22
CA TYR A 193 -4.00 -8.19 -12.68
C TYR A 193 -3.50 -7.53 -13.97
N ALA A 194 -2.24 -7.18 -14.05
CA ALA A 194 -1.67 -6.46 -15.18
C ALA A 194 -0.36 -7.09 -15.69
N SER A 195 -0.07 -6.98 -16.98
CA SER A 195 1.23 -7.39 -17.56
C SER A 195 2.38 -6.45 -17.17
N ASP A 196 2.08 -5.20 -16.87
CA ASP A 196 3.03 -4.17 -16.45
C ASP A 196 3.64 -4.52 -15.08
N PRO A 197 4.97 -4.75 -14.98
CA PRO A 197 5.61 -5.08 -13.70
C PRO A 197 5.54 -3.94 -12.67
N TYR A 198 5.35 -2.70 -13.11
CA TYR A 198 5.27 -1.51 -12.26
C TYR A 198 3.84 -1.04 -11.99
N TRP A 199 2.83 -1.84 -12.32
CA TRP A 199 1.44 -1.46 -12.15
C TRP A 199 1.09 -1.16 -10.69
N GLY A 200 1.47 -2.03 -9.75
CA GLY A 200 1.22 -1.85 -8.32
C GLY A 200 1.86 -0.59 -7.77
N GLU A 201 3.09 -0.30 -8.19
CA GLU A 201 3.82 0.92 -7.84
C GLU A 201 3.15 2.19 -8.39
N LYS A 202 2.64 2.16 -9.62
CA LYS A 202 1.92 3.29 -10.23
C LYS A 202 0.60 3.57 -9.52
N ALA A 203 -0.19 2.54 -9.22
CA ALA A 203 -1.45 2.68 -8.47
C ALA A 203 -1.18 3.19 -7.04
N ALA A 204 -0.16 2.66 -6.37
CA ALA A 204 0.28 3.12 -5.06
C ALA A 204 0.74 4.58 -5.05
N ALA A 205 1.40 5.04 -6.12
CA ALA A 205 1.83 6.43 -6.24
C ALA A 205 0.64 7.41 -6.30
N HIS A 206 -0.47 7.02 -6.94
CA HIS A 206 -1.70 7.81 -6.92
C HIS A 206 -2.32 7.84 -5.51
N ALA A 207 -2.41 6.70 -4.84
CA ALA A 207 -2.92 6.63 -3.47
C ALA A 207 -2.08 7.47 -2.50
N TRP A 208 -0.75 7.40 -2.61
CA TRP A 208 0.16 8.23 -1.82
C TRP A 208 -0.06 9.73 -2.06
N ASN A 209 -0.22 10.14 -3.32
CA ASN A 209 -0.45 11.54 -3.65
C ASN A 209 -1.78 12.05 -3.09
N LEU A 210 -2.83 11.24 -3.14
CA LEU A 210 -4.12 11.57 -2.54
C LEU A 210 -3.98 11.69 -1.02
N ASP A 211 -3.38 10.73 -0.34
CA ASP A 211 -3.16 10.75 1.11
C ASP A 211 -2.34 11.97 1.54
N PHE A 212 -1.29 12.31 0.78
CA PHE A 212 -0.49 13.53 1.02
C PHE A 212 -1.34 14.81 0.93
N ILE A 213 -2.22 14.94 -0.06
CA ILE A 213 -3.16 16.06 -0.19
C ILE A 213 -4.14 16.06 0.98
N GLY A 214 -4.59 14.89 1.43
CA GLY A 214 -5.53 14.71 2.53
C GLY A 214 -4.92 14.86 3.94
N GLY A 215 -3.62 15.09 4.05
CA GLY A 215 -2.91 15.28 5.34
C GLY A 215 -2.37 13.99 5.95
N ASN A 216 -2.10 12.96 5.13
CA ASN A 216 -1.44 11.70 5.52
C ASN A 216 -2.19 10.89 6.60
N LYS A 217 -3.53 10.82 6.54
CA LYS A 217 -4.32 10.09 7.54
C LYS A 217 -4.08 8.59 7.51
N ASP A 218 -3.89 8.00 6.33
CA ASP A 218 -3.67 6.57 6.16
C ASP A 218 -2.20 6.18 6.35
N CYS A 219 -1.28 7.05 5.93
CA CYS A 219 0.16 6.90 6.13
C CYS A 219 0.62 7.65 7.40
N GLN A 220 -0.12 7.53 8.51
CA GLN A 220 0.33 8.12 9.78
C GLN A 220 1.59 7.40 10.26
N ILE A 221 2.70 8.14 10.27
CA ILE A 221 3.84 7.82 11.12
C ILE A 221 3.32 8.01 12.55
N GLN A 222 3.32 6.97 13.35
CA GLN A 222 3.33 7.17 14.79
C GLN A 222 4.62 7.93 15.06
N GLU A 223 4.52 9.21 15.44
CA GLU A 223 5.64 9.90 16.04
C GLU A 223 6.00 9.05 17.24
N GLU A 224 7.16 8.39 17.20
CA GLU A 224 7.75 7.84 18.41
C GLU A 224 7.84 9.02 19.37
N THR A 225 6.99 9.01 20.41
CA THR A 225 7.11 10.00 21.48
C THR A 225 8.55 9.93 21.94
N PRO A 226 9.31 11.03 21.93
CA PRO A 226 10.68 11.01 22.40
C PRO A 226 10.66 10.35 23.76
N ASN A 227 11.45 9.30 23.92
CA ASN A 227 11.62 8.64 25.19
C ASN A 227 12.21 9.69 26.15
N VAL A 228 11.33 10.36 26.90
CA VAL A 228 11.76 11.31 27.94
C VAL A 228 12.50 10.43 28.93
N PRO A 229 13.81 10.65 29.13
CA PRO A 229 14.54 9.90 30.14
C PRO A 229 13.81 10.13 31.48
N ASN A 230 13.41 9.05 32.16
CA ASN A 230 12.86 9.13 33.50
C ASN A 230 13.80 9.96 34.36
N GLU A 231 13.29 11.01 34.98
CA GLU A 231 14.01 11.70 36.01
C GLU A 231 14.46 10.67 37.04
N PRO A 232 15.68 10.80 37.61
CA PRO A 232 16.16 9.87 38.60
C PRO A 232 15.24 9.88 39.83
N GLU A 233 14.72 8.70 40.17
CA GLU A 233 13.93 8.51 41.38
C GLU A 233 14.79 8.95 42.57
N THR A 234 14.25 9.91 43.33
CA THR A 234 14.86 10.34 44.59
C THR A 234 14.67 9.23 45.62
N ASP A 235 15.79 8.74 46.16
CA ASP A 235 15.86 7.76 47.24
C ASP A 235 14.97 8.15 48.44
N VAL A 236 13.99 7.30 48.69
CA VAL A 236 13.29 7.28 50.00
C VAL A 236 13.86 6.12 50.81
N PRO A 237 14.29 6.33 52.08
CA PRO A 237 14.97 5.30 52.85
C PRO A 237 14.05 4.14 53.23
N GLU A 238 14.56 2.91 53.06
CA GLU A 238 13.91 1.66 53.43
C GLU A 238 13.69 1.53 54.94
N THR A 239 12.52 1.05 55.31
CA THR A 239 12.22 0.50 56.63
C THR A 239 12.52 -1.01 56.67
N PRO A 240 13.03 -1.55 57.78
CA PRO A 240 13.63 -2.88 57.78
C PRO A 240 12.65 -4.05 57.92
N ASP A 241 13.11 -5.17 57.40
CA ASP A 241 12.57 -6.51 57.22
C ASP A 241 11.77 -7.12 58.38
N VAL A 242 10.74 -7.89 57.95
CA VAL A 242 10.16 -9.00 58.73
C VAL A 242 10.24 -10.28 57.86
N PRO A 243 10.77 -11.40 58.38
CA PRO A 243 10.96 -12.64 57.60
C PRO A 243 9.68 -13.46 57.51
N SER A 244 9.39 -14.02 56.33
CA SER A 244 8.36 -15.06 56.15
C SER A 244 8.94 -16.32 55.54
N GLU A 245 8.41 -17.44 56.00
CA GLU A 245 8.82 -18.82 55.81
C GLU A 245 8.56 -19.37 54.38
N PRO A 246 9.09 -20.58 54.06
CA PRO A 246 9.25 -21.09 52.70
C PRO A 246 8.02 -21.88 52.18
N GLU A 247 7.67 -21.68 50.94
CA GLU A 247 6.68 -22.51 50.21
C GLU A 247 7.30 -23.51 49.25
N THR A 248 6.64 -24.65 49.18
CA THR A 248 7.02 -25.93 48.63
C THR A 248 6.81 -26.03 47.10
N ASN A 249 7.68 -26.81 46.50
CA ASN A 249 7.69 -27.23 45.08
C ASN A 249 6.42 -28.01 44.62
N ALA A 250 5.96 -27.71 43.42
CA ALA A 250 5.14 -28.62 42.59
C ALA A 250 5.67 -28.66 41.12
N PRO A 251 5.53 -29.78 40.41
CA PRO A 251 6.40 -30.16 39.29
C PRO A 251 5.98 -29.60 37.95
N GLU A 252 6.97 -29.42 37.07
CA GLU A 252 6.89 -28.94 35.70
C GLU A 252 6.18 -29.93 34.78
N THR A 253 5.37 -29.38 33.84
CA THR A 253 4.84 -30.09 32.67
C THR A 253 5.66 -29.71 31.43
N PRO A 254 5.86 -30.65 30.47
CA PRO A 254 6.83 -30.45 29.40
C PRO A 254 6.34 -29.59 28.25
N ASP A 255 7.30 -28.85 27.68
CA ASP A 255 7.22 -27.97 26.51
C ASP A 255 6.66 -28.63 25.24
N VAL A 256 5.77 -27.88 24.59
CA VAL A 256 5.37 -28.08 23.19
C VAL A 256 6.11 -27.04 22.35
N PRO A 257 6.78 -27.41 21.25
CA PRO A 257 7.51 -26.45 20.41
C PRO A 257 6.55 -25.55 19.65
N SER A 258 6.72 -24.26 19.81
CA SER A 258 6.03 -23.22 19.01
C SER A 258 6.68 -23.07 17.64
N GLU A 259 5.84 -22.97 16.62
CA GLU A 259 6.22 -22.61 15.25
C GLU A 259 6.83 -21.22 15.16
N PRO A 260 7.69 -20.91 14.16
CA PRO A 260 8.35 -19.64 14.05
C PRO A 260 7.38 -18.55 13.57
N GLU A 261 7.21 -17.49 14.38
CA GLU A 261 6.57 -16.25 13.97
C GLU A 261 7.42 -15.54 12.91
N ILE A 262 6.82 -15.31 11.74
CA ILE A 262 7.37 -14.41 10.72
C ILE A 262 7.06 -12.98 11.16
N ASN A 263 8.02 -12.33 11.80
CA ASN A 263 7.95 -10.89 12.06
C ASN A 263 8.20 -10.10 10.76
N ALA A 264 7.12 -9.70 10.10
CA ALA A 264 7.15 -8.68 9.06
C ALA A 264 7.21 -7.28 9.69
N THR A 265 8.36 -6.87 10.19
CA THR A 265 8.61 -5.48 10.55
C THR A 265 9.39 -4.80 9.43
N GLY A 266 8.70 -4.59 8.29
CA GLY A 266 9.15 -3.66 7.26
C GLY A 266 8.54 -2.29 7.52
N ASN A 267 9.22 -1.44 8.27
CA ASN A 267 8.77 -0.09 8.55
C ASN A 267 9.11 0.82 7.36
N ALA A 268 8.20 0.92 6.38
CA ALA A 268 8.30 1.91 5.31
C ALA A 268 7.89 3.27 5.87
N GLY A 269 8.86 4.04 6.35
CA GLY A 269 8.63 5.36 6.92
C GLY A 269 8.15 6.36 5.86
N CYS A 270 6.97 6.91 6.08
CA CYS A 270 6.48 8.11 5.43
C CYS A 270 6.98 9.32 6.26
N THR A 271 8.00 10.06 5.83
CA THR A 271 8.52 11.21 6.59
C THR A 271 8.00 12.53 6.03
N LYS A 272 7.62 13.47 6.92
CA LYS A 272 7.21 14.83 6.56
C LYS A 272 8.38 15.59 5.93
N ARG A 273 8.09 16.35 4.87
CA ARG A 273 8.94 17.48 4.46
C ARG A 273 8.59 18.69 5.32
N THR A 274 9.58 19.29 5.91
CA THR A 274 9.59 20.70 6.30
C THR A 274 9.84 21.56 5.07
#